data_1ab5f5bae70277c0f00b0989ca3133ce
#
_entry.id   1ab5f5bae70277c0f00b0989ca3133ce
#
_cell.length_a   1.000
_cell.length_b   1.000
_cell.length_c   1.000
_cell.angle_alpha   90.00
_cell.angle_beta   90.00
_cell.angle_gamma   90.00
#
_symmetry.space_group_name_H-M   'P 1'
#
loop_
_entity.id
_entity.type
_entity.pdbx_description
1 polymer ?
#
loop_
_entity_poly.entity_id
_entity_poly.type
_entity_poly.pdbx_seq_one_letter_code
_entity_poly.pdbx_strand_id
1 'polypeptide(L)'
;MSWEFRSDQAIYPQLVSIIKRRIVTGVYPAGSKLPSVRELAEESGVNPNTMQRALTGLEQEGLVYTQRTAGRFVSEDKSMLDGIKNEEAKSLTEGYYAKLKKLGYSKAEMIDFINMQGEE
;
A
#
# COMPACT_ATOMS: atom_id res chain seq x y z
N MET A 1 -8.36 12.54 2.22
CA MET A 1 -7.63 11.37 1.73
C MET A 1 -8.57 10.50 0.95
N SER A 2 -8.20 10.16 -0.26
CA SER A 2 -9.14 9.51 -1.16
C SER A 2 -8.94 8.01 -1.23
N TRP A 3 -10.03 7.34 -1.55
CA TRP A 3 -10.04 5.90 -1.82
C TRP A 3 -10.38 5.76 -3.29
N GLU A 4 -9.34 5.73 -4.13
CA GLU A 4 -9.55 5.68 -5.57
C GLU A 4 -9.37 4.26 -6.09
N PHE A 5 -10.43 3.72 -6.65
CA PHE A 5 -10.41 2.38 -7.19
C PHE A 5 -10.61 2.41 -8.70
N ARG A 6 -9.86 1.55 -9.39
CA ARG A 6 -10.03 1.38 -10.82
C ARG A 6 -11.18 0.39 -11.05
N SER A 7 -12.10 0.77 -11.93
CA SER A 7 -13.27 -0.05 -12.19
C SER A 7 -12.97 -1.29 -13.04
N ASP A 8 -11.78 -1.32 -13.68
CA ASP A 8 -11.40 -2.42 -14.54
C ASP A 8 -10.62 -3.53 -13.81
N GLN A 9 -10.54 -3.44 -12.49
CA GLN A 9 -9.81 -4.42 -11.69
C GLN A 9 -10.61 -4.79 -10.45
N ALA A 10 -10.32 -5.95 -9.89
CA ALA A 10 -10.98 -6.39 -8.66
C ALA A 10 -10.68 -5.44 -7.51
N ILE A 11 -11.67 -5.23 -6.66
CA ILE A 11 -11.57 -4.31 -5.54
C ILE A 11 -10.59 -4.78 -4.47
N TYR A 12 -10.62 -6.07 -4.14
CA TYR A 12 -9.84 -6.59 -3.01
C TYR A 12 -8.33 -6.30 -3.11
N PRO A 13 -7.64 -6.62 -4.22
CA PRO A 13 -6.20 -6.34 -4.29
C PRO A 13 -5.90 -4.84 -4.21
N GLN A 14 -6.77 -4.00 -4.78
CA GLN A 14 -6.58 -2.56 -4.71
C GLN A 14 -6.74 -2.06 -3.29
N LEU A 15 -7.72 -2.59 -2.57
CA LEU A 15 -7.97 -2.22 -1.20
C LEU A 15 -6.77 -2.55 -0.31
N VAL A 16 -6.26 -3.78 -0.44
CA VAL A 16 -5.08 -4.21 0.31
C VAL A 16 -3.90 -3.28 0.02
N SER A 17 -3.69 -2.97 -1.26
CA SER A 17 -2.59 -2.11 -1.69
C SER A 17 -2.69 -0.71 -1.09
N ILE A 18 -3.89 -0.13 -1.09
CA ILE A 18 -4.10 1.21 -0.56
C ILE A 18 -3.82 1.25 0.94
N ILE A 19 -4.36 0.29 1.69
CA ILE A 19 -4.16 0.26 3.14
C ILE A 19 -2.69 0.02 3.47
N LYS A 20 -2.06 -0.92 2.76
CA LYS A 20 -0.63 -1.20 2.95
C LYS A 20 0.19 0.07 2.72
N ARG A 21 -0.09 0.81 1.65
CA ARG A 21 0.63 2.05 1.35
C ARG A 21 0.45 3.09 2.45
N ARG A 22 -0.76 3.22 2.98
CA ARG A 22 -1.00 4.16 4.07
C ARG A 22 -0.23 3.80 5.33
N ILE A 23 -0.05 2.50 5.55
CA ILE A 23 0.73 2.03 6.70
C ILE A 23 2.21 2.32 6.51
N VAL A 24 2.78 1.93 5.37
CA VAL A 24 4.22 2.07 5.18
C VAL A 24 4.65 3.51 4.95
N THR A 25 3.74 4.39 4.56
CA THR A 25 4.05 5.82 4.41
C THR A 25 3.73 6.63 5.67
N GLY A 26 3.18 5.98 6.70
CA GLY A 26 2.92 6.64 7.97
C GLY A 26 1.61 7.39 8.05
N VAL A 27 0.74 7.26 7.07
CA VAL A 27 -0.60 7.83 7.16
C VAL A 27 -1.34 7.19 8.34
N TYR A 28 -1.17 5.87 8.48
CA TYR A 28 -1.53 5.17 9.71
C TYR A 28 -0.20 4.87 10.41
N PRO A 29 0.19 5.66 11.40
CA PRO A 29 1.54 5.53 11.99
C PRO A 29 1.78 4.20 12.68
N ALA A 30 3.03 3.79 12.74
CA ALA A 30 3.42 2.58 13.45
C ALA A 30 2.90 2.64 14.88
N GLY A 31 2.30 1.54 15.34
CA GLY A 31 1.77 1.44 16.70
C GLY A 31 0.44 2.09 16.91
N SER A 32 -0.10 2.82 15.93
CA SER A 32 -1.37 3.51 16.10
C SER A 32 -2.54 2.57 15.87
N LYS A 33 -3.68 2.94 16.45
CA LYS A 33 -4.91 2.20 16.27
C LYS A 33 -5.51 2.54 14.93
N LEU A 34 -5.92 1.52 14.18
CA LEU A 34 -6.64 1.72 12.93
C LEU A 34 -8.10 2.07 13.20
N PRO A 35 -8.74 2.79 12.28
CA PRO A 35 -10.20 2.90 12.34
C PRO A 35 -10.82 1.50 12.27
N SER A 36 -12.03 1.36 12.75
CA SER A 36 -12.71 0.07 12.74
C SER A 36 -13.03 -0.37 11.31
N VAL A 37 -13.31 -1.67 11.15
CA VAL A 37 -13.77 -2.20 9.87
C VAL A 37 -14.94 -1.39 9.33
N ARG A 38 -15.89 -1.09 10.23
CA ARG A 38 -17.08 -0.35 9.85
C ARG A 38 -16.75 1.05 9.35
N GLU A 39 -15.86 1.75 10.07
CA GLU A 39 -15.46 3.08 9.66
C GLU A 39 -14.74 3.06 8.33
N LEU A 40 -13.82 2.12 8.16
CA LEU A 40 -13.06 2.01 6.92
C LEU A 40 -13.97 1.63 5.75
N ALA A 41 -14.94 0.76 5.99
CA ALA A 41 -15.89 0.38 4.96
C ALA A 41 -16.76 1.56 4.56
N GLU A 42 -17.19 2.37 5.52
CA GLU A 42 -17.99 3.56 5.22
C GLU A 42 -17.19 4.58 4.44
N GLU A 43 -15.96 4.85 4.87
CA GLU A 43 -15.11 5.80 4.17
C GLU A 43 -14.84 5.42 2.72
N SER A 44 -14.57 4.14 2.51
CA SER A 44 -14.13 3.66 1.20
C SER A 44 -15.27 3.29 0.27
N GLY A 45 -16.46 3.08 0.83
CA GLY A 45 -17.57 2.57 0.05
C GLY A 45 -17.45 1.09 -0.27
N VAL A 46 -16.56 0.38 0.41
CA VAL A 46 -16.30 -1.04 0.17
C VAL A 46 -17.17 -1.88 1.12
N ASN A 47 -17.61 -3.02 0.64
CA ASN A 47 -18.38 -3.96 1.46
C ASN A 47 -17.61 -4.30 2.73
N PRO A 48 -18.27 -4.26 3.92
CA PRO A 48 -17.58 -4.57 5.17
C PRO A 48 -16.90 -5.94 5.22
N ASN A 49 -17.49 -6.94 4.57
CA ASN A 49 -16.88 -8.27 4.53
C ASN A 49 -15.55 -8.24 3.75
N THR A 50 -15.52 -7.48 2.65
CA THR A 50 -14.30 -7.32 1.87
C THR A 50 -13.24 -6.58 2.66
N MET A 51 -13.66 -5.55 3.39
CA MET A 51 -12.75 -4.80 4.24
C MET A 51 -12.18 -5.70 5.34
N GLN A 52 -13.03 -6.52 5.95
CA GLN A 52 -12.60 -7.46 6.98
C GLN A 52 -11.54 -8.42 6.43
N ARG A 53 -11.79 -8.97 5.23
CA ARG A 53 -10.83 -9.88 4.59
C ARG A 53 -9.50 -9.20 4.33
N ALA A 54 -9.54 -7.94 3.88
CA ALA A 54 -8.32 -7.20 3.59
C ALA A 54 -7.50 -7.01 4.86
N LEU A 55 -8.14 -6.61 5.95
CA LEU A 55 -7.44 -6.40 7.21
C LEU A 55 -6.90 -7.70 7.78
N THR A 56 -7.64 -8.79 7.64
CA THR A 56 -7.17 -10.10 8.07
C THR A 56 -5.93 -10.51 7.27
N GLY A 57 -5.92 -10.24 5.96
CA GLY A 57 -4.76 -10.53 5.14
C GLY A 57 -3.54 -9.73 5.55
N LEU A 58 -3.75 -8.44 5.87
CA LEU A 58 -2.64 -7.60 6.32
C LEU A 58 -2.12 -8.06 7.69
N GLU A 59 -3.01 -8.57 8.52
CA GLU A 59 -2.61 -9.12 9.81
C GLU A 59 -1.75 -10.37 9.63
N GLN A 60 -2.11 -11.22 8.69
CA GLN A 60 -1.32 -12.41 8.39
C GLN A 60 0.06 -12.05 7.87
N GLU A 61 0.19 -10.91 7.20
CA GLU A 61 1.49 -10.43 6.73
C GLU A 61 2.27 -9.67 7.80
N GLY A 62 1.67 -9.47 8.96
CA GLY A 62 2.34 -8.80 10.06
C GLY A 62 2.28 -7.30 10.08
N LEU A 63 1.53 -6.68 9.15
CA LEU A 63 1.43 -5.23 9.11
C LEU A 63 0.51 -4.67 10.19
N VAL A 64 -0.47 -5.44 10.61
CA VAL A 64 -1.38 -5.04 11.69
C VAL A 64 -1.55 -6.19 12.65
N TYR A 65 -1.98 -5.87 13.87
CA TYR A 65 -2.27 -6.90 14.86
C TYR A 65 -3.52 -6.51 15.64
N THR A 66 -4.20 -7.52 16.16
CA THR A 66 -5.43 -7.32 16.93
C THR A 66 -5.13 -7.39 18.40
N GLN A 67 -5.63 -6.40 19.15
CA GLN A 67 -5.67 -6.47 20.59
C GLN A 67 -7.11 -6.73 20.98
N ARG A 68 -7.31 -7.77 21.76
CA ARG A 68 -8.60 -8.39 21.97
C ARG A 68 -9.75 -7.46 22.29
N THR A 69 -9.56 -6.50 23.16
CA THR A 69 -10.63 -5.60 23.58
C THR A 69 -10.44 -4.18 23.08
N ALA A 70 -9.35 -3.93 22.34
CA ALA A 70 -8.97 -2.57 21.94
C ALA A 70 -9.02 -2.31 20.45
N GLY A 71 -9.04 -3.36 19.61
CA GLY A 71 -9.12 -3.21 18.15
C GLY A 71 -7.86 -3.62 17.45
N ARG A 72 -7.72 -3.12 16.20
CA ARG A 72 -6.54 -3.41 15.39
C ARG A 72 -5.57 -2.26 15.42
N PHE A 73 -4.30 -2.60 15.44
CA PHE A 73 -3.21 -1.62 15.52
C PHE A 73 -2.18 -1.89 14.44
N VAL A 74 -1.54 -0.82 13.96
CA VAL A 74 -0.43 -0.95 13.02
C VAL A 74 0.78 -1.50 13.77
N SER A 75 1.55 -2.36 13.12
CA SER A 75 2.76 -2.92 13.70
C SER A 75 3.71 -1.81 14.16
N GLU A 76 4.41 -2.08 15.27
CA GLU A 76 5.41 -1.16 15.78
C GLU A 76 6.79 -1.42 15.19
N ASP A 77 6.92 -2.47 14.39
CA ASP A 77 8.19 -2.88 13.80
C ASP A 77 8.50 -2.02 12.58
N LYS A 78 9.12 -0.87 12.81
CA LYS A 78 9.43 0.07 11.74
C LYS A 78 10.40 -0.52 10.72
N SER A 79 11.31 -1.37 11.16
CA SER A 79 12.26 -2.00 10.26
C SER A 79 11.54 -2.89 9.25
N MET A 80 10.57 -3.66 9.71
CA MET A 80 9.77 -4.50 8.84
C MET A 80 8.94 -3.66 7.88
N LEU A 81 8.31 -2.59 8.37
CA LEU A 81 7.51 -1.70 7.54
C LEU A 81 8.36 -1.02 6.47
N ASP A 82 9.56 -0.57 6.85
CA ASP A 82 10.48 0.04 5.89
C ASP A 82 10.92 -0.98 4.84
N GLY A 83 11.11 -2.23 5.25
CA GLY A 83 11.45 -3.29 4.32
C GLY A 83 10.36 -3.53 3.28
N ILE A 84 9.10 -3.52 3.71
CA ILE A 84 7.97 -3.67 2.80
C ILE A 84 7.91 -2.50 1.81
N LYS A 85 8.10 -1.29 2.32
CA LYS A 85 8.13 -0.10 1.48
C LYS A 85 9.24 -0.18 0.44
N ASN A 86 10.40 -0.64 0.85
CA ASN A 86 11.54 -0.78 -0.04
C ASN A 86 11.28 -1.83 -1.12
N GLU A 87 10.65 -2.95 -0.76
CA GLU A 87 10.31 -3.99 -1.74
C GLU A 87 9.32 -3.46 -2.77
N GLU A 88 8.38 -2.65 -2.34
CA GLU A 88 7.43 -2.03 -3.26
C GLU A 88 8.17 -1.13 -4.24
N ALA A 89 9.10 -0.31 -3.74
CA ALA A 89 9.89 0.58 -4.59
C ALA A 89 10.70 -0.20 -5.62
N LYS A 90 11.29 -1.32 -5.19
CA LYS A 90 12.05 -2.17 -6.10
C LYS A 90 11.16 -2.74 -7.20
N SER A 91 9.98 -3.20 -6.81
CA SER A 91 9.03 -3.78 -7.77
C SER A 91 8.61 -2.73 -8.82
N LEU A 92 8.32 -1.52 -8.37
CA LEU A 92 7.94 -0.44 -9.27
C LEU A 92 9.09 -0.08 -10.21
N THR A 93 10.31 -0.07 -9.69
CA THR A 93 11.50 0.23 -10.50
C THR A 93 11.71 -0.83 -11.55
N GLU A 94 11.57 -2.10 -11.19
CA GLU A 94 11.71 -3.19 -12.14
C GLU A 94 10.68 -3.12 -13.24
N GLY A 95 9.43 -2.75 -12.89
CA GLY A 95 8.38 -2.58 -13.88
C GLY A 95 8.67 -1.46 -14.85
N TYR A 96 9.13 -0.32 -14.35
CA TYR A 96 9.52 0.82 -15.15
C TYR A 96 10.63 0.43 -16.13
N TYR A 97 11.68 -0.19 -15.58
CA TYR A 97 12.82 -0.63 -16.38
C TYR A 97 12.40 -1.58 -17.50
N ALA A 98 11.60 -2.59 -17.16
CA ALA A 98 11.17 -3.59 -18.12
C ALA A 98 10.33 -2.98 -19.25
N LYS A 99 9.42 -2.09 -18.91
CA LYS A 99 8.53 -1.47 -19.89
C LYS A 99 9.30 -0.57 -20.84
N LEU A 100 10.20 0.26 -20.32
CA LEU A 100 10.97 1.15 -21.18
C LEU A 100 11.98 0.40 -22.03
N LYS A 101 12.53 -0.69 -21.50
CA LYS A 101 13.44 -1.50 -22.28
C LYS A 101 12.75 -2.08 -23.50
N LYS A 102 11.48 -2.52 -23.34
CA LYS A 102 10.71 -3.02 -24.47
C LYS A 102 10.45 -1.95 -25.52
N LEU A 103 10.42 -0.68 -25.12
CA LEU A 103 10.26 0.42 -26.05
C LEU A 103 11.59 0.81 -26.70
N GLY A 104 12.69 0.17 -26.32
CA GLY A 104 13.99 0.41 -26.94
C GLY A 104 14.85 1.42 -26.23
N TYR A 105 14.47 1.88 -25.04
CA TYR A 105 15.26 2.87 -24.32
C TYR A 105 16.41 2.22 -23.55
N SER A 106 17.51 2.95 -23.44
CA SER A 106 18.66 2.53 -22.65
C SER A 106 18.45 2.93 -21.19
N LYS A 107 19.25 2.35 -20.30
CA LYS A 107 19.19 2.70 -18.90
C LYS A 107 19.48 4.18 -18.67
N ALA A 108 20.46 4.73 -19.41
CA ALA A 108 20.78 6.15 -19.29
C ALA A 108 19.59 7.02 -19.67
N GLU A 109 18.87 6.64 -20.73
CA GLU A 109 17.68 7.40 -21.14
C GLU A 109 16.58 7.30 -20.09
N MET A 110 16.43 6.14 -19.44
CA MET A 110 15.45 5.96 -18.38
C MET A 110 15.75 6.89 -17.21
N ILE A 111 17.01 7.03 -16.86
CA ILE A 111 17.44 7.93 -15.78
C ILE A 111 17.14 9.37 -16.18
N ASP A 112 17.36 9.73 -17.44
CA ASP A 112 17.06 11.07 -17.93
C ASP A 112 15.58 11.38 -17.80
N PHE A 113 14.70 10.42 -18.11
CA PHE A 113 13.26 10.61 -17.94
C PHE A 113 12.91 10.91 -16.48
N ILE A 114 13.54 10.20 -15.56
CA ILE A 114 13.30 10.42 -14.15
C ILE A 114 13.75 11.81 -13.75
N ASN A 115 14.93 12.24 -14.24
CA ASN A 115 15.47 13.56 -13.94
C ASN A 115 14.59 14.69 -14.45
N MET A 116 13.78 14.43 -15.47
CA MET A 116 12.88 15.42 -16.02
C MET A 116 11.58 15.58 -15.22
N GLN A 117 11.35 14.68 -14.25
CA GLN A 117 10.14 14.81 -13.42
C GLN A 117 10.26 16.02 -12.51
N GLY A 118 9.12 16.45 -11.99
CA GLY A 118 9.07 17.64 -11.15
C GLY A 118 9.93 17.49 -9.92
N GLU A 119 10.27 18.64 -9.33
CA GLU A 119 11.08 18.60 -8.16
C GLU A 119 10.30 18.28 -6.95
N GLU A 120 10.96 17.84 -5.93
CA GLU A 120 10.34 17.51 -4.71
C GLU A 120 10.20 18.56 -3.78
#